data_7e2984b136dd97000aef4bc157b81b54
#
_entry.id   7e2984b136dd97000aef4bc157b81b54
#
_cell.length_a   1.000
_cell.length_b   1.000
_cell.length_c   1.000
_cell.angle_alpha   90.00
_cell.angle_beta   90.00
_cell.angle_gamma   90.00
#
_symmetry.space_group_name_H-M   'P 1'
#
loop_
_entity.id
_entity.type
_entity.pdbx_description
1 polymer ?
#
loop_
_entity_poly.entity_id
_entity_poly.type
_entity_poly.pdbx_seq_one_letter_code
_entity_poly.pdbx_strand_id
1 'polypeptide(L)'
;GDVSLDKLNSIDKKDFSYFYQKPIGFSKFDSANEYKPYIYISSVDKEYFNELHLISGRFAENDSELVISNHINTNGGASYKIGDIITLKYGERVIEGVNTLANNEYYEEETLNIVGEKTYTIVGIVERSNFEDYSASGYSTFTLDMNDKDGTVNVFVMFNNKKKIIKQSEDLAKKLGYNNAISYNSTLLALYGESTYGNIMKSMITMIVIMLSLVSIGCIVVIYNSFAISVMERKKEFGLLSSIGATKKQLSYTVFFEALIEGIIGIILGICGAYIGIGTVI
;
A
#
# COMPACT_ATOMS: atom_id res chain seq x y z
N GLY A 1 16.29 0.98 6.83
CA GLY A 1 17.09 1.17 8.02
C GLY A 1 18.48 1.70 7.74
N ASP A 2 19.17 2.20 8.72
CA ASP A 2 20.61 2.55 8.74
C ASP A 2 21.09 3.56 7.70
N VAL A 3 20.25 4.54 7.37
CA VAL A 3 20.64 5.68 6.54
C VAL A 3 21.26 6.76 7.44
N SER A 4 22.44 7.29 7.07
CA SER A 4 23.06 8.41 7.79
C SER A 4 22.27 9.69 7.57
N LEU A 5 21.92 10.39 8.65
CA LEU A 5 21.22 11.69 8.60
C LEU A 5 22.02 12.75 7.86
N ASP A 6 23.36 12.79 8.00
CA ASP A 6 24.20 13.74 7.29
C ASP A 6 24.08 13.58 5.77
N LYS A 7 24.10 12.33 5.27
CA LYS A 7 23.93 12.05 3.85
C LYS A 7 22.55 12.45 3.37
N LEU A 8 21.49 12.15 4.15
CA LEU A 8 20.13 12.49 3.83
C LEU A 8 19.94 14.01 3.72
N ASN A 9 20.54 14.77 4.66
CA ASN A 9 20.47 16.24 4.65
C ASN A 9 21.26 16.89 3.51
N SER A 10 22.21 16.19 2.91
CA SER A 10 23.02 16.69 1.77
C SER A 10 22.35 16.57 0.40
N ILE A 11 21.24 15.84 0.29
CA ILE A 11 20.56 15.60 -0.99
C ILE A 11 19.50 16.67 -1.26
N ASP A 12 19.37 17.08 -2.55
CA ASP A 12 18.32 17.97 -3.02
C ASP A 12 16.94 17.30 -2.88
N LYS A 13 16.02 17.97 -2.18
CA LYS A 13 14.71 17.47 -1.76
C LYS A 13 13.56 17.89 -2.68
N LYS A 14 13.86 18.33 -3.92
CA LYS A 14 12.83 18.82 -4.85
C LYS A 14 11.84 17.77 -5.33
N ASP A 15 12.30 16.53 -5.46
CA ASP A 15 11.53 15.45 -6.09
C ASP A 15 10.80 14.55 -5.10
N PHE A 16 11.08 14.67 -3.82
CA PHE A 16 10.50 13.83 -2.75
C PHE A 16 10.42 14.57 -1.42
N SER A 17 9.48 14.13 -0.58
CA SER A 17 9.45 14.40 0.86
C SER A 17 9.90 13.17 1.62
N TYR A 18 10.40 13.36 2.82
CA TYR A 18 10.77 12.27 3.70
C TYR A 18 10.47 12.62 5.15
N PHE A 19 10.36 11.59 5.95
CA PHE A 19 10.38 11.64 7.41
C PHE A 19 11.16 10.43 7.90
N TYR A 20 11.60 10.47 9.17
CA TYR A 20 12.43 9.39 9.68
C TYR A 20 12.06 8.96 11.10
N GLN A 21 12.47 7.76 11.41
CA GLN A 21 12.39 7.13 12.71
C GLN A 21 13.76 6.61 13.12
N LYS A 22 14.21 6.98 14.32
CA LYS A 22 15.45 6.53 14.94
C LYS A 22 15.10 5.57 16.06
N PRO A 23 15.41 4.27 15.93
CA PRO A 23 15.19 3.30 16.98
C PRO A 23 15.98 3.66 18.23
N ILE A 24 15.35 3.62 19.41
CA ILE A 24 15.99 3.79 20.71
C ILE A 24 16.18 2.42 21.36
N GLY A 25 15.12 1.60 21.36
CA GLY A 25 15.20 0.25 21.93
C GLY A 25 13.83 -0.34 22.27
N PHE A 26 13.92 -1.51 22.88
CA PHE A 26 12.77 -2.26 23.38
C PHE A 26 12.77 -2.24 24.90
N SER A 27 11.61 -2.09 25.50
CA SER A 27 11.41 -2.25 26.95
C SER A 27 10.48 -3.43 27.19
N LYS A 28 10.82 -4.30 28.13
CA LYS A 28 9.96 -5.45 28.47
C LYS A 28 8.63 -4.94 29.03
N PHE A 29 7.56 -5.57 28.59
CA PHE A 29 6.20 -5.20 28.95
C PHE A 29 5.41 -6.47 29.28
N ASP A 30 4.64 -6.44 30.37
CA ASP A 30 3.75 -7.53 30.74
C ASP A 30 2.47 -7.46 29.90
N SER A 31 2.56 -7.99 28.70
CA SER A 31 1.53 -7.90 27.66
C SER A 31 0.52 -9.04 27.80
N ALA A 32 -0.76 -8.73 27.60
CA ALA A 32 -1.79 -9.74 27.42
C ALA A 32 -1.60 -10.55 26.11
N ASN A 33 -0.83 -10.04 25.18
CA ASN A 33 -0.45 -10.72 23.93
C ASN A 33 0.97 -11.26 24.03
N GLU A 34 1.13 -12.57 24.16
CA GLU A 34 2.42 -13.25 24.32
C GLU A 34 3.39 -13.05 23.15
N TYR A 35 2.88 -12.82 21.93
CA TYR A 35 3.71 -12.53 20.75
C TYR A 35 4.17 -11.06 20.68
N LYS A 36 3.77 -10.22 21.63
CA LYS A 36 4.08 -8.79 21.64
C LYS A 36 4.51 -8.33 23.03
N PRO A 37 5.63 -8.88 23.57
CA PRO A 37 6.03 -8.67 24.95
C PRO A 37 6.80 -7.38 25.19
N TYR A 38 6.88 -6.46 24.23
CA TYR A 38 7.69 -5.27 24.34
C TYR A 38 6.94 -3.97 24.06
N ILE A 39 7.46 -2.89 24.61
CA ILE A 39 7.26 -1.52 24.14
C ILE A 39 8.44 -1.17 23.25
N TYR A 40 8.19 -0.80 22.01
CA TYR A 40 9.20 -0.32 21.06
C TYR A 40 9.27 1.19 21.09
N ILE A 41 10.43 1.71 21.49
CA ILE A 41 10.67 3.14 21.69
C ILE A 41 11.49 3.66 20.51
N SER A 42 11.00 4.72 19.89
CA SER A 42 11.72 5.40 18.81
C SER A 42 11.60 6.92 18.93
N SER A 43 12.65 7.64 18.57
CA SER A 43 12.54 9.07 18.31
C SER A 43 12.23 9.32 16.83
N VAL A 44 11.46 10.35 16.56
CA VAL A 44 10.97 10.69 15.21
C VAL A 44 11.13 12.19 14.98
N ASP A 45 11.23 12.59 13.70
CA ASP A 45 11.15 13.99 13.33
C ASP A 45 9.71 14.53 13.41
N LYS A 46 9.56 15.84 13.26
CA LYS A 46 8.23 16.47 13.33
C LYS A 46 7.32 16.04 12.18
N GLU A 47 7.89 15.78 11.03
CA GLU A 47 7.20 15.35 9.82
C GLU A 47 6.57 13.96 10.01
N TYR A 48 7.20 13.08 10.77
CA TYR A 48 6.65 11.76 11.10
C TYR A 48 5.31 11.85 11.85
N PHE A 49 5.17 12.83 12.75
CA PHE A 49 3.92 13.02 13.49
C PHE A 49 2.73 13.37 12.59
N ASN A 50 2.96 14.01 11.44
CA ASN A 50 1.90 14.31 10.47
C ASN A 50 1.29 13.05 9.84
N GLU A 51 2.02 11.93 9.87
CA GLU A 51 1.57 10.63 9.34
C GLU A 51 0.83 9.78 10.39
N LEU A 52 0.75 10.25 11.63
CA LEU A 52 0.06 9.56 12.72
C LEU A 52 -1.32 10.15 12.98
N HIS A 53 -2.29 9.28 13.22
CA HIS A 53 -3.64 9.66 13.63
C HIS A 53 -3.73 9.83 15.14
N LEU A 54 -3.82 11.08 15.62
CA LEU A 54 -3.95 11.39 17.03
C LEU A 54 -5.40 11.10 17.51
N ILE A 55 -5.53 10.23 18.52
CA ILE A 55 -6.81 9.93 19.17
C ILE A 55 -7.10 10.94 20.29
N SER A 56 -6.07 11.23 21.11
CA SER A 56 -6.21 12.14 22.25
C SER A 56 -4.86 12.74 22.66
N GLY A 57 -4.88 13.91 23.31
CA GLY A 57 -3.70 14.62 23.76
C GLY A 57 -3.03 15.43 22.65
N ARG A 58 -1.70 15.40 22.62
CA ARG A 58 -0.87 16.11 21.65
C ARG A 58 0.35 15.27 21.27
N PHE A 59 1.07 15.69 20.24
CA PHE A 59 2.37 15.11 19.92
C PHE A 59 3.46 15.57 20.89
N ALA A 60 4.55 14.79 20.98
CA ALA A 60 5.69 15.12 21.83
C ALA A 60 6.43 16.36 21.29
N GLU A 61 6.82 17.25 22.21
CA GLU A 61 7.57 18.47 21.92
C GLU A 61 9.04 18.37 22.34
N ASN A 62 9.38 17.31 23.09
CA ASN A 62 10.75 17.05 23.54
C ASN A 62 10.95 15.54 23.71
N ASP A 63 12.17 15.17 24.06
CA ASP A 63 12.61 13.78 24.19
C ASP A 63 12.22 13.09 25.53
N SER A 64 11.59 13.81 26.44
CA SER A 64 11.05 13.30 27.72
C SER A 64 9.56 13.03 27.65
N GLU A 65 8.92 13.41 26.56
CA GLU A 65 7.51 13.19 26.30
C GLU A 65 7.33 11.97 25.37
N LEU A 66 6.27 11.21 25.59
CA LEU A 66 6.00 10.00 24.84
C LEU A 66 4.57 10.03 24.27
N VAL A 67 4.46 9.70 23.01
CA VAL A 67 3.20 9.39 22.33
C VAL A 67 3.11 7.88 22.19
N ILE A 68 2.04 7.28 22.65
CA ILE A 68 1.84 5.83 22.63
C ILE A 68 0.79 5.41 21.60
N SER A 69 0.96 4.25 21.00
CA SER A 69 -0.09 3.63 20.21
C SER A 69 -1.18 3.09 21.12
N ASN A 70 -2.45 3.41 20.82
CA ASN A 70 -3.60 2.83 21.55
C ASN A 70 -3.63 1.31 21.50
N HIS A 71 -2.92 0.71 20.57
CA HIS A 71 -2.79 -0.74 20.44
C HIS A 71 -2.18 -1.39 21.70
N ILE A 72 -1.34 -0.67 22.45
CA ILE A 72 -0.81 -1.16 23.74
C ILE A 72 -1.93 -1.32 24.77
N ASN A 73 -2.94 -0.43 24.77
CA ASN A 73 -4.08 -0.51 25.66
C ASN A 73 -5.09 -1.56 25.18
N THR A 74 -5.40 -1.60 23.89
CA THR A 74 -6.48 -2.46 23.35
C THR A 74 -6.08 -3.92 23.15
N ASN A 75 -4.80 -4.18 22.85
CA ASN A 75 -4.28 -5.53 22.59
C ASN A 75 -3.30 -5.99 23.68
N GLY A 76 -2.50 -5.07 24.22
CA GLY A 76 -1.49 -5.37 25.24
C GLY A 76 -2.03 -5.41 26.67
N GLY A 77 -3.27 -4.99 26.89
CA GLY A 77 -3.90 -5.00 28.21
C GLY A 77 -3.45 -3.89 29.15
N ALA A 78 -2.68 -2.91 28.66
CA ALA A 78 -2.33 -1.73 29.44
C ALA A 78 -3.55 -0.82 29.65
N SER A 79 -3.41 0.12 30.60
CA SER A 79 -4.43 1.14 30.86
C SER A 79 -3.79 2.53 30.94
N TYR A 80 -2.82 2.80 30.07
CA TYR A 80 -2.08 4.05 30.04
C TYR A 80 -2.97 5.22 29.63
N LYS A 81 -2.74 6.38 30.31
CA LYS A 81 -3.48 7.61 30.11
C LYS A 81 -2.53 8.78 29.89
N ILE A 82 -3.05 9.85 29.32
CA ILE A 82 -2.33 11.12 29.20
C ILE A 82 -2.03 11.64 30.60
N GLY A 83 -0.76 12.05 30.82
CA GLY A 83 -0.23 12.51 32.10
C GLY A 83 0.44 11.41 32.91
N ASP A 84 0.32 10.15 32.54
CA ASP A 84 1.05 9.08 33.22
C ASP A 84 2.55 9.22 33.02
N ILE A 85 3.31 8.96 34.10
CA ILE A 85 4.76 8.96 34.08
C ILE A 85 5.22 7.49 34.12
N ILE A 86 5.98 7.11 33.12
CA ILE A 86 6.49 5.74 32.99
C ILE A 86 8.00 5.72 32.89
N THR A 87 8.64 4.81 33.59
CA THR A 87 10.08 4.58 33.49
C THR A 87 10.34 3.29 32.74
N LEU A 88 11.02 3.37 31.62
CA LEU A 88 11.29 2.27 30.72
C LEU A 88 12.78 1.92 30.73
N LYS A 89 13.09 0.67 31.09
CA LYS A 89 14.42 0.09 30.88
C LYS A 89 14.48 -0.45 29.48
N TYR A 90 15.30 0.16 28.64
CA TYR A 90 15.33 -0.15 27.23
C TYR A 90 16.65 -0.75 26.78
N GLY A 91 16.59 -1.51 25.70
CA GLY A 91 17.75 -2.17 25.13
C GLY A 91 17.49 -2.78 23.78
N GLU A 92 18.43 -3.60 23.35
CA GLU A 92 18.39 -4.31 22.06
C GLU A 92 17.90 -5.74 22.28
N ARG A 93 17.12 -6.26 21.35
CA ARG A 93 16.72 -7.67 21.33
C ARG A 93 17.92 -8.49 20.87
N VAL A 94 18.17 -9.62 21.50
CA VAL A 94 19.22 -10.57 21.13
C VAL A 94 18.55 -11.82 20.59
N ILE A 95 18.67 -12.03 19.27
CA ILE A 95 18.13 -13.16 18.55
C ILE A 95 19.30 -13.96 17.99
N GLU A 96 19.42 -15.24 18.37
CA GLU A 96 20.53 -16.10 17.95
C GLU A 96 21.93 -15.49 18.21
N GLY A 97 22.05 -14.72 19.30
CA GLY A 97 23.29 -14.06 19.67
C GLY A 97 23.59 -12.74 18.92
N VAL A 98 22.65 -12.26 18.09
CA VAL A 98 22.78 -11.01 17.35
C VAL A 98 21.86 -9.93 17.94
N ASN A 99 22.43 -8.77 18.27
CA ASN A 99 21.67 -7.62 18.72
C ASN A 99 20.89 -6.98 17.56
N THR A 100 19.62 -6.61 17.80
CA THR A 100 18.79 -5.96 16.81
C THR A 100 17.88 -4.90 17.43
N LEU A 101 17.62 -3.84 16.67
CA LEU A 101 16.58 -2.83 16.93
C LEU A 101 15.40 -2.97 15.95
N ALA A 102 15.35 -4.04 15.16
CA ALA A 102 14.25 -4.29 14.24
C ALA A 102 12.99 -4.71 15.00
N ASN A 103 11.88 -3.99 14.76
CA ASN A 103 10.57 -4.32 15.36
C ASN A 103 9.81 -5.33 14.47
N ASN A 104 10.39 -6.52 14.36
CA ASN A 104 9.85 -7.67 13.65
C ASN A 104 9.23 -8.69 14.61
N GLU A 105 8.92 -9.89 14.13
CA GLU A 105 8.31 -10.97 14.91
C GLU A 105 9.11 -11.34 16.18
N TYR A 106 8.38 -11.85 17.16
CA TYR A 106 8.92 -12.32 18.45
C TYR A 106 9.40 -13.77 18.35
N TYR A 107 10.52 -14.06 19.00
CA TYR A 107 11.07 -15.41 19.15
C TYR A 107 11.15 -15.77 20.63
N GLU A 108 10.66 -16.94 21.01
CA GLU A 108 10.62 -17.38 22.42
C GLU A 108 11.99 -17.41 23.10
N GLU A 109 13.04 -17.71 22.33
CA GLU A 109 14.42 -17.83 22.82
C GLU A 109 15.17 -16.50 22.90
N GLU A 110 14.55 -15.39 22.48
CA GLU A 110 15.22 -14.11 22.50
C GLU A 110 15.33 -13.51 23.90
N THR A 111 16.37 -12.72 24.10
CA THR A 111 16.61 -11.98 25.33
C THR A 111 16.73 -10.48 25.06
N LEU A 112 16.60 -9.68 26.11
CA LEU A 112 16.74 -8.23 26.03
C LEU A 112 18.06 -7.81 26.70
N ASN A 113 18.97 -7.25 25.92
CA ASN A 113 20.19 -6.62 26.40
C ASN A 113 19.92 -5.16 26.77
N ILE A 114 19.74 -4.87 28.06
CA ILE A 114 19.38 -3.53 28.53
C ILE A 114 20.61 -2.61 28.44
N VAL A 115 20.43 -1.45 27.78
CA VAL A 115 21.46 -0.44 27.54
C VAL A 115 21.18 0.87 28.29
N GLY A 116 19.95 1.09 28.77
CA GLY A 116 19.61 2.31 29.48
C GLY A 116 18.24 2.27 30.14
N GLU A 117 17.96 3.37 30.84
CA GLU A 117 16.69 3.62 31.50
C GLU A 117 16.30 5.09 31.30
N LYS A 118 15.03 5.36 30.97
CA LYS A 118 14.54 6.73 30.82
C LYS A 118 13.09 6.84 31.26
N THR A 119 12.79 7.96 31.89
CA THR A 119 11.43 8.30 32.34
C THR A 119 10.76 9.22 31.32
N TYR A 120 9.54 8.90 30.99
CA TYR A 120 8.73 9.64 30.03
C TYR A 120 7.39 10.02 30.63
N THR A 121 6.85 11.16 30.17
CA THR A 121 5.45 11.56 30.41
C THR A 121 4.64 11.27 29.17
N ILE A 122 3.53 10.52 29.29
CA ILE A 122 2.63 10.25 28.17
C ILE A 122 1.83 11.50 27.88
N VAL A 123 1.98 12.08 26.68
CA VAL A 123 1.33 13.32 26.27
C VAL A 123 0.29 13.13 25.15
N GLY A 124 0.33 11.98 24.47
CA GLY A 124 -0.59 11.69 23.39
C GLY A 124 -0.82 10.18 23.19
N ILE A 125 -1.98 9.89 22.65
CA ILE A 125 -2.37 8.54 22.24
C ILE A 125 -2.75 8.59 20.76
N VAL A 126 -2.13 7.73 19.94
CA VAL A 126 -2.36 7.62 18.49
C VAL A 126 -2.95 6.27 18.13
N GLU A 127 -3.54 6.19 16.95
CA GLU A 127 -3.90 4.90 16.36
C GLU A 127 -2.63 4.05 16.11
N ARG A 128 -2.81 2.75 15.87
CA ARG A 128 -1.71 1.90 15.44
C ARG A 128 -1.09 2.47 14.16
N SER A 129 0.20 2.70 14.17
CA SER A 129 0.92 3.23 13.02
C SER A 129 0.83 2.28 11.83
N ASN A 130 0.57 2.82 10.64
CA ASN A 130 0.62 2.07 9.37
C ASN A 130 2.04 1.58 9.01
N PHE A 131 3.05 2.07 9.70
CA PHE A 131 4.46 1.67 9.53
C PHE A 131 4.87 0.55 10.50
N GLU A 132 4.01 0.18 11.44
CA GLU A 132 4.22 -0.96 12.33
C GLU A 132 3.86 -2.25 11.62
N ASP A 133 4.83 -3.17 11.47
CA ASP A 133 4.59 -4.49 10.90
C ASP A 133 3.50 -5.22 11.69
N TYR A 134 2.70 -6.04 11.00
CA TYR A 134 1.65 -6.82 11.64
C TYR A 134 2.21 -7.79 12.69
N SER A 135 3.38 -8.38 12.40
CA SER A 135 4.09 -9.32 13.27
C SER A 135 5.02 -8.66 14.29
N ALA A 136 5.08 -7.30 14.35
CA ALA A 136 5.96 -6.58 15.25
C ALA A 136 5.83 -7.03 16.70
N SER A 137 6.95 -7.33 17.36
CA SER A 137 7.02 -7.81 18.74
C SER A 137 6.85 -6.71 19.79
N GLY A 138 6.97 -5.44 19.38
CA GLY A 138 6.84 -4.27 20.26
C GLY A 138 5.69 -3.36 19.84
N TYR A 139 4.99 -2.80 20.85
CA TYR A 139 4.02 -1.73 20.64
C TYR A 139 4.76 -0.42 20.38
N SER A 140 4.50 0.22 19.25
CA SER A 140 5.20 1.44 18.85
C SER A 140 4.87 2.61 19.76
N THR A 141 5.93 3.29 20.21
CA THR A 141 5.86 4.55 20.97
C THR A 141 6.84 5.55 20.37
N PHE A 142 6.52 6.83 20.44
CA PHE A 142 7.23 7.87 19.73
C PHE A 142 7.57 9.03 20.67
N THR A 143 8.83 9.47 20.62
CA THR A 143 9.29 10.71 21.23
C THR A 143 9.87 11.62 20.15
N LEU A 144 10.03 12.92 20.41
CA LEU A 144 10.64 13.83 19.45
C LEU A 144 12.15 13.65 19.41
N ASP A 145 12.73 13.54 18.22
CA ASP A 145 14.18 13.56 18.05
C ASP A 145 14.70 15.00 18.21
N MET A 146 15.51 15.23 19.25
CA MET A 146 16.13 16.53 19.52
C MET A 146 17.51 16.67 18.90
N ASN A 147 18.04 15.57 18.33
CA ASN A 147 19.36 15.53 17.68
C ASN A 147 19.22 15.06 16.23
N ASP A 148 18.88 16.01 15.35
CA ASP A 148 18.64 15.80 13.91
C ASP A 148 19.91 15.70 13.06
N LYS A 149 21.11 15.72 13.67
CA LYS A 149 22.38 15.77 12.95
C LYS A 149 23.11 14.45 12.87
N ASP A 150 23.03 13.62 13.92
CA ASP A 150 23.87 12.43 14.03
C ASP A 150 23.06 11.14 14.14
N GLY A 151 23.60 10.10 13.56
CA GLY A 151 23.13 8.72 13.72
C GLY A 151 22.54 8.13 12.45
N THR A 152 22.14 6.87 12.58
CA THR A 152 21.44 6.11 11.54
C THR A 152 19.95 6.07 11.82
N VAL A 153 19.16 6.19 10.77
CA VAL A 153 17.70 6.28 10.86
C VAL A 153 17.01 5.39 9.83
N ASN A 154 15.79 5.00 10.13
CA ASN A 154 14.86 4.46 9.16
C ASN A 154 14.19 5.61 8.43
N VAL A 155 14.40 5.73 7.13
CA VAL A 155 13.86 6.82 6.31
C VAL A 155 12.67 6.32 5.53
N PHE A 156 11.59 7.08 5.60
CA PHE A 156 10.39 6.90 4.79
C PHE A 156 10.35 7.99 3.74
N VAL A 157 10.20 7.61 2.48
CA VAL A 157 10.29 8.53 1.35
C VAL A 157 8.99 8.50 0.56
N MET A 158 8.45 9.68 0.26
CA MET A 158 7.31 9.87 -0.61
C MET A 158 7.74 10.70 -1.83
N PHE A 159 7.72 10.09 -3.02
CA PHE A 159 8.04 10.77 -4.27
C PHE A 159 6.87 11.61 -4.77
N ASN A 160 7.16 12.81 -5.28
CA ASN A 160 6.16 13.69 -5.89
C ASN A 160 5.62 13.07 -7.19
N ASN A 161 6.52 12.50 -8.01
CA ASN A 161 6.14 11.79 -9.22
C ASN A 161 5.83 10.32 -8.89
N LYS A 162 4.57 9.92 -9.03
CA LYS A 162 4.09 8.57 -8.73
C LYS A 162 4.39 7.53 -9.82
N LYS A 163 5.16 7.89 -10.85
CA LYS A 163 5.58 6.96 -11.92
C LYS A 163 7.01 6.47 -11.66
N LYS A 164 7.24 5.18 -11.88
CA LYS A 164 8.56 4.55 -11.72
C LYS A 164 9.14 4.72 -10.31
N ILE A 165 8.30 4.58 -9.29
CA ILE A 165 8.67 4.74 -7.88
C ILE A 165 9.82 3.81 -7.52
N ILE A 166 9.78 2.55 -7.95
CA ILE A 166 10.83 1.55 -7.69
C ILE A 166 12.19 2.07 -8.20
N LYS A 167 12.24 2.54 -9.45
CA LYS A 167 13.48 3.06 -10.02
C LYS A 167 13.97 4.31 -9.29
N GLN A 168 13.07 5.24 -8.97
CA GLN A 168 13.41 6.44 -8.20
C GLN A 168 13.97 6.08 -6.82
N SER A 169 13.39 5.07 -6.15
CA SER A 169 13.87 4.58 -4.85
C SER A 169 15.27 3.96 -4.94
N GLU A 170 15.52 3.14 -5.97
CA GLU A 170 16.84 2.56 -6.20
C GLU A 170 17.91 3.62 -6.51
N ASP A 171 17.57 4.62 -7.32
CA ASP A 171 18.47 5.71 -7.66
C ASP A 171 18.79 6.58 -6.42
N LEU A 172 17.79 6.81 -5.55
CA LEU A 172 17.99 7.53 -4.30
C LEU A 172 18.85 6.71 -3.33
N ALA A 173 18.58 5.41 -3.18
CA ALA A 173 19.35 4.51 -2.33
C ALA A 173 20.83 4.49 -2.74
N LYS A 174 21.12 4.44 -4.04
CA LYS A 174 22.49 4.52 -4.55
C LYS A 174 23.18 5.85 -4.19
N LYS A 175 22.46 6.97 -4.31
CA LYS A 175 22.97 8.30 -3.91
C LYS A 175 23.28 8.37 -2.42
N LEU A 176 22.47 7.74 -1.58
CA LEU A 176 22.67 7.65 -0.14
C LEU A 176 23.77 6.63 0.24
N GLY A 177 24.24 5.81 -0.70
CA GLY A 177 25.14 4.70 -0.44
C GLY A 177 24.49 3.57 0.36
N TYR A 178 23.16 3.45 0.27
CA TYR A 178 22.40 2.40 0.92
C TYR A 178 22.31 1.18 -0.01
N ASN A 179 22.82 0.04 0.47
CA ASN A 179 22.93 -1.18 -0.32
C ASN A 179 22.00 -2.32 0.16
N ASN A 180 21.23 -2.06 1.22
CA ASN A 180 20.31 -3.05 1.77
C ASN A 180 18.97 -3.05 1.00
N ALA A 181 18.14 -4.03 1.29
CA ALA A 181 16.82 -4.15 0.66
C ALA A 181 15.93 -2.93 1.03
N ILE A 182 15.28 -2.37 0.01
CA ILE A 182 14.30 -1.31 0.17
C ILE A 182 12.94 -1.95 0.43
N SER A 183 12.28 -1.53 1.50
CA SER A 183 10.91 -1.93 1.77
C SER A 183 9.93 -1.00 1.04
N TYR A 184 8.89 -1.56 0.45
CA TYR A 184 7.88 -0.82 -0.29
C TYR A 184 6.50 -1.07 0.29
N ASN A 185 5.66 -0.04 0.31
CA ASN A 185 4.23 -0.23 0.49
C ASN A 185 3.65 -0.86 -0.78
N SER A 186 3.56 -2.18 -0.81
CA SER A 186 3.14 -2.97 -1.98
C SER A 186 1.71 -2.65 -2.42
N THR A 187 0.81 -2.36 -1.47
CA THR A 187 -0.57 -1.98 -1.75
C THR A 187 -0.63 -0.64 -2.47
N LEU A 188 0.12 0.35 -1.99
CA LEU A 188 0.18 1.67 -2.61
C LEU A 188 0.85 1.61 -3.99
N LEU A 189 1.92 0.83 -4.15
CA LEU A 189 2.57 0.60 -5.45
C LEU A 189 1.60 -0.02 -6.47
N ALA A 190 0.81 -1.01 -6.04
CA ALA A 190 -0.18 -1.64 -6.91
C ALA A 190 -1.24 -0.65 -7.42
N LEU A 191 -1.70 0.30 -6.57
CA LEU A 191 -2.60 1.37 -6.97
C LEU A 191 -1.99 2.31 -8.03
N TYR A 192 -0.67 2.49 -8.02
CA TYR A 192 0.06 3.25 -9.05
C TYR A 192 0.48 2.41 -10.26
N GLY A 193 0.06 1.14 -10.32
CA GLY A 193 0.37 0.23 -11.43
C GLY A 193 1.83 -0.26 -11.43
N GLU A 194 2.52 -0.14 -10.30
CA GLU A 194 3.87 -0.68 -10.10
C GLU A 194 3.85 -1.88 -9.15
N SER A 195 4.77 -2.80 -9.35
CA SER A 195 4.91 -3.97 -8.47
C SER A 195 6.37 -4.39 -8.39
N THR A 196 6.81 -4.67 -7.17
CA THR A 196 8.11 -5.33 -6.92
C THR A 196 8.16 -6.73 -7.54
N TYR A 197 7.00 -7.34 -7.76
CA TYR A 197 6.82 -8.62 -8.45
C TYR A 197 6.44 -8.42 -9.92
N GLY A 198 7.24 -7.68 -10.70
CA GLY A 198 6.94 -7.32 -12.08
C GLY A 198 6.55 -8.50 -13.00
N ASN A 199 7.03 -9.71 -12.71
CA ASN A 199 6.64 -10.93 -13.44
C ASN A 199 5.21 -11.37 -13.13
N ILE A 200 4.75 -11.22 -11.88
CA ILE A 200 3.38 -11.59 -11.47
C ILE A 200 2.38 -10.64 -12.14
N MET A 201 2.65 -9.34 -12.12
CA MET A 201 1.78 -8.35 -12.79
C MET A 201 1.69 -8.61 -14.30
N LYS A 202 2.82 -8.89 -14.97
CA LYS A 202 2.82 -9.27 -16.38
C LYS A 202 2.01 -10.53 -16.64
N SER A 203 2.16 -11.57 -15.81
CA SER A 203 1.39 -12.80 -15.92
C SER A 203 -0.11 -12.56 -15.78
N MET A 204 -0.52 -11.75 -14.79
CA MET A 204 -1.92 -11.38 -14.59
C MET A 204 -2.50 -10.64 -15.80
N ILE A 205 -1.80 -9.61 -16.31
CA ILE A 205 -2.22 -8.88 -17.51
C ILE A 205 -2.30 -9.80 -18.71
N THR A 206 -1.32 -10.69 -18.91
CA THR A 206 -1.33 -11.66 -20.00
C THR A 206 -2.53 -12.59 -19.89
N MET A 207 -2.84 -13.10 -18.72
CA MET A 207 -4.01 -13.95 -18.48
C MET A 207 -5.33 -13.23 -18.82
N ILE A 208 -5.48 -11.96 -18.38
CA ILE A 208 -6.64 -11.12 -18.69
C ILE A 208 -6.77 -10.93 -20.20
N VAL A 209 -5.69 -10.62 -20.91
CA VAL A 209 -5.68 -10.44 -22.38
C VAL A 209 -6.09 -11.72 -23.08
N ILE A 210 -5.60 -12.89 -22.65
CA ILE A 210 -5.99 -14.18 -23.21
C ILE A 210 -7.48 -14.44 -23.00
N MET A 211 -8.01 -14.23 -21.79
CA MET A 211 -9.43 -14.41 -21.49
C MET A 211 -10.31 -13.48 -22.33
N LEU A 212 -9.95 -12.19 -22.42
CA LEU A 212 -10.68 -11.23 -23.25
C LEU A 212 -10.66 -11.62 -24.73
N SER A 213 -9.53 -12.14 -25.23
CA SER A 213 -9.43 -12.60 -26.61
C SER A 213 -10.35 -13.79 -26.89
N LEU A 214 -10.40 -14.78 -25.99
CA LEU A 214 -11.28 -15.94 -26.12
C LEU A 214 -12.75 -15.55 -26.11
N VAL A 215 -13.15 -14.67 -25.17
CA VAL A 215 -14.52 -14.15 -25.09
C VAL A 215 -14.86 -13.38 -26.37
N SER A 216 -13.95 -12.54 -26.87
CA SER A 216 -14.17 -11.76 -28.09
C SER A 216 -14.37 -12.66 -29.31
N ILE A 217 -13.57 -13.73 -29.47
CA ILE A 217 -13.74 -14.70 -30.57
C ILE A 217 -15.10 -15.40 -30.46
N GLY A 218 -15.49 -15.84 -29.26
CA GLY A 218 -16.79 -16.44 -29.01
C GLY A 218 -17.94 -15.50 -29.38
N CYS A 219 -17.88 -14.25 -28.97
CA CYS A 219 -18.88 -13.23 -29.32
C CYS A 219 -18.96 -12.99 -30.82
N ILE A 220 -17.83 -12.91 -31.54
CA ILE A 220 -17.80 -12.74 -32.99
C ILE A 220 -18.51 -13.89 -33.68
N VAL A 221 -18.25 -15.14 -33.27
CA VAL A 221 -18.90 -16.32 -33.84
C VAL A 221 -20.42 -16.30 -33.63
N VAL A 222 -20.89 -15.96 -32.42
CA VAL A 222 -22.32 -15.87 -32.10
C VAL A 222 -22.99 -14.78 -32.91
N ILE A 223 -22.40 -13.58 -32.98
CA ILE A 223 -22.90 -12.44 -33.74
C ILE A 223 -22.96 -12.81 -35.22
N TYR A 224 -21.91 -13.40 -35.79
CA TYR A 224 -21.89 -13.84 -37.18
C TYR A 224 -23.02 -14.83 -37.49
N ASN A 225 -23.21 -15.84 -36.64
CA ASN A 225 -24.30 -16.82 -36.84
C ASN A 225 -25.68 -16.17 -36.73
N SER A 226 -25.93 -15.25 -35.78
CA SER A 226 -27.18 -14.51 -35.66
C SER A 226 -27.50 -13.71 -36.90
N PHE A 227 -26.53 -12.95 -37.42
CA PHE A 227 -26.72 -12.18 -38.65
C PHE A 227 -26.92 -13.07 -39.88
N ALA A 228 -26.19 -14.18 -39.99
CA ALA A 228 -26.33 -15.14 -41.09
C ALA A 228 -27.75 -15.71 -41.12
N ILE A 229 -28.33 -16.08 -39.98
CA ILE A 229 -29.71 -16.58 -39.87
C ILE A 229 -30.71 -15.49 -40.25
N SER A 230 -30.57 -14.27 -39.65
CA SER A 230 -31.49 -13.14 -39.95
C SER A 230 -31.50 -12.80 -41.43
N VAL A 231 -30.36 -12.76 -42.10
CA VAL A 231 -30.28 -12.49 -43.56
C VAL A 231 -30.91 -13.63 -44.35
N MET A 232 -30.76 -14.89 -43.95
CA MET A 232 -31.37 -16.03 -44.62
C MET A 232 -32.91 -16.01 -44.52
N GLU A 233 -33.45 -15.67 -43.36
CA GLU A 233 -34.89 -15.55 -43.13
C GLU A 233 -35.51 -14.45 -44.00
N ARG A 234 -34.81 -13.33 -44.19
CA ARG A 234 -35.27 -12.18 -45.00
C ARG A 234 -34.93 -12.29 -46.49
N LYS A 235 -34.43 -13.44 -46.96
CA LYS A 235 -34.00 -13.64 -48.35
C LYS A 235 -35.11 -13.34 -49.35
N LYS A 236 -36.39 -13.65 -49.06
CA LYS A 236 -37.54 -13.34 -49.90
C LYS A 236 -37.78 -11.83 -49.99
N GLU A 237 -37.69 -11.12 -48.90
CA GLU A 237 -37.85 -9.65 -48.84
C GLU A 237 -36.76 -8.95 -49.65
N PHE A 238 -35.52 -9.38 -49.52
CA PHE A 238 -34.42 -8.85 -50.32
C PHE A 238 -34.58 -9.15 -51.81
N GLY A 239 -35.16 -10.32 -52.16
CA GLY A 239 -35.47 -10.67 -53.52
C GLY A 239 -36.55 -9.74 -54.12
N LEU A 240 -37.61 -9.45 -53.36
CA LEU A 240 -38.66 -8.51 -53.76
C LEU A 240 -38.12 -7.09 -53.98
N LEU A 241 -37.31 -6.60 -53.01
CA LEU A 241 -36.67 -5.28 -53.12
C LEU A 241 -35.73 -5.19 -54.33
N SER A 242 -35.01 -6.25 -54.62
CA SER A 242 -34.14 -6.33 -55.80
C SER A 242 -34.93 -6.31 -57.08
N SER A 243 -36.18 -6.94 -57.14
CA SER A 243 -37.06 -6.97 -58.30
C SER A 243 -37.66 -5.59 -58.65
N ILE A 244 -37.80 -4.71 -57.67
CA ILE A 244 -38.22 -3.32 -57.84
C ILE A 244 -37.11 -2.34 -58.09
N GLY A 245 -35.84 -2.85 -58.23
CA GLY A 245 -34.69 -2.05 -58.64
C GLY A 245 -33.67 -1.67 -57.49
N ALA A 246 -33.83 -2.24 -56.31
CA ALA A 246 -32.87 -1.99 -55.25
C ALA A 246 -31.50 -2.60 -55.57
N THR A 247 -30.42 -1.81 -55.42
CA THR A 247 -29.05 -2.24 -55.68
C THR A 247 -28.49 -3.06 -54.48
N LYS A 248 -27.53 -3.96 -54.75
CA LYS A 248 -26.84 -4.73 -53.70
C LYS A 248 -26.24 -3.84 -52.59
N LYS A 249 -25.77 -2.66 -52.95
CA LYS A 249 -25.25 -1.69 -51.96
C LYS A 249 -26.34 -1.20 -51.01
N GLN A 250 -27.52 -0.87 -51.54
CA GLN A 250 -28.64 -0.43 -50.69
C GLN A 250 -29.08 -1.51 -49.72
N LEU A 251 -29.18 -2.77 -50.17
CA LEU A 251 -29.48 -3.89 -49.29
C LEU A 251 -28.41 -4.11 -48.20
N SER A 252 -27.13 -4.02 -48.57
CA SER A 252 -26.04 -4.10 -47.58
C SER A 252 -26.11 -2.96 -46.57
N TYR A 253 -26.45 -1.73 -46.99
CA TYR A 253 -26.57 -0.61 -46.05
C TYR A 253 -27.71 -0.81 -45.06
N THR A 254 -28.84 -1.42 -45.48
CA THR A 254 -29.95 -1.71 -44.57
C THR A 254 -29.50 -2.67 -43.44
N VAL A 255 -28.83 -3.77 -43.82
CA VAL A 255 -28.30 -4.74 -42.84
C VAL A 255 -27.25 -4.11 -41.93
N PHE A 256 -26.37 -3.28 -42.50
CA PHE A 256 -25.35 -2.59 -41.71
C PHE A 256 -25.95 -1.59 -40.72
N PHE A 257 -26.96 -0.85 -41.12
CA PHE A 257 -27.66 0.11 -40.26
C PHE A 257 -28.39 -0.59 -39.10
N GLU A 258 -29.01 -1.72 -39.37
CA GLU A 258 -29.63 -2.59 -38.35
C GLU A 258 -28.60 -3.08 -37.33
N ALA A 259 -27.47 -3.62 -37.81
CA ALA A 259 -26.38 -4.06 -36.96
C ALA A 259 -25.82 -2.92 -36.09
N LEU A 260 -25.75 -1.70 -36.63
CA LEU A 260 -25.27 -0.53 -35.91
C LEU A 260 -26.20 -0.14 -34.77
N ILE A 261 -27.53 -0.16 -35.01
CA ILE A 261 -28.52 0.14 -33.95
C ILE A 261 -28.48 -0.91 -32.86
N GLU A 262 -28.48 -2.20 -33.23
CA GLU A 262 -28.37 -3.30 -32.26
C GLU A 262 -27.07 -3.24 -31.46
N GLY A 263 -25.97 -2.89 -32.12
CA GLY A 263 -24.65 -2.70 -31.46
C GLY A 263 -24.69 -1.57 -30.44
N ILE A 264 -25.29 -0.43 -30.76
CA ILE A 264 -25.39 0.70 -29.80
C ILE A 264 -26.21 0.28 -28.56
N ILE A 265 -27.36 -0.38 -28.78
CA ILE A 265 -28.21 -0.86 -27.69
C ILE A 265 -27.45 -1.88 -26.84
N GLY A 266 -26.72 -2.81 -27.46
CA GLY A 266 -25.91 -3.81 -26.79
C GLY A 266 -24.80 -3.19 -25.93
N ILE A 267 -24.12 -2.16 -26.43
CA ILE A 267 -23.08 -1.44 -25.66
C ILE A 267 -23.68 -0.79 -24.41
N ILE A 268 -24.81 -0.10 -24.54
CA ILE A 268 -25.47 0.56 -23.41
C ILE A 268 -25.86 -0.48 -22.33
N LEU A 269 -26.51 -1.57 -22.77
CA LEU A 269 -26.89 -2.66 -21.85
C LEU A 269 -25.67 -3.34 -21.20
N GLY A 270 -24.60 -3.53 -21.97
CA GLY A 270 -23.34 -4.09 -21.46
C GLY A 270 -22.69 -3.21 -20.38
N ILE A 271 -22.65 -1.89 -20.60
CA ILE A 271 -22.12 -0.94 -19.61
C ILE A 271 -22.98 -0.93 -18.35
N CYS A 272 -24.30 -0.88 -18.49
CA CYS A 272 -25.21 -0.92 -17.34
C CYS A 272 -25.08 -2.22 -16.55
N GLY A 273 -25.00 -3.37 -17.23
CA GLY A 273 -24.80 -4.66 -16.61
C GLY A 273 -23.45 -4.78 -15.87
N ALA A 274 -22.38 -4.25 -16.46
CA ALA A 274 -21.06 -4.20 -15.82
C ALA A 274 -21.09 -3.35 -14.54
N TYR A 275 -21.77 -2.20 -14.58
CA TYR A 275 -21.88 -1.31 -13.40
C TYR A 275 -22.65 -1.98 -12.26
N ILE A 276 -23.74 -2.68 -12.56
CA ILE A 276 -24.51 -3.45 -11.57
C ILE A 276 -23.65 -4.59 -11.01
N GLY A 277 -22.93 -5.31 -11.88
CA GLY A 277 -22.07 -6.41 -11.46
C GLY A 277 -20.95 -5.96 -10.51
N ILE A 278 -20.30 -4.84 -10.79
CA ILE A 278 -19.26 -4.28 -9.89
C ILE A 278 -19.89 -3.87 -8.55
N GLY A 279 -21.05 -3.23 -8.55
CA GLY A 279 -21.74 -2.79 -7.33
C GLY A 279 -22.22 -3.93 -6.42
N THR A 280 -22.31 -5.16 -6.92
CA THR A 280 -22.66 -6.35 -6.10
C THR A 280 -21.45 -7.06 -5.51
N VAL A 281 -20.24 -6.74 -5.97
CA VAL A 281 -18.98 -7.38 -5.52
C VAL A 281 -18.21 -6.50 -4.52
N ILE A 282 -18.48 -5.19 -4.50
CA ILE A 282 -17.95 -4.23 -3.54
C ILE A 282 -18.94 -4.04 -2.39
#